data_c71f8ef4569088212670ea8a3e884203
#
_entry.id   c71f8ef4569088212670ea8a3e884203
#
_cell.length_a   1.000
_cell.length_b   1.000
_cell.length_c   1.000
_cell.angle_alpha   90.00
_cell.angle_beta   90.00
_cell.angle_gamma   90.00
#
_symmetry.space_group_name_H-M   'P 1'
#
loop_
_entity.id
_entity.type
_entity.pdbx_description
1 polymer ?
#
loop_
_entity_poly.entity_id
_entity_poly.type
_entity_poly.pdbx_seq_one_letter_code
_entity_poly.pdbx_strand_id
1 'polypeptide(L)'
;MGATQKRIPVKTAPATAGSESRHLNAPLGSILCSLSYITTDDLKFAQTLQKTSLAPLGRILVAENIISSDQLLVAQSLKYGVPRIPNEGSRPEPDLANLLTANFCRKHCIIPWKKQGRSILIATCNPDQFRANMSAYPELARRTKMALCSKETIYSELTKRHSTAYRRKAETLVPEQQSYRQQNPVKWH
;
A
#
# COMPACT_ATOMS: atom_id res chain seq x y z
N MET A 1 -11.68 32.73 17.80
CA MET A 1 -12.79 32.04 17.09
C MET A 1 -12.33 30.60 16.84
N GLY A 2 -12.84 29.65 17.64
CA GLY A 2 -12.40 28.27 17.66
C GLY A 2 -12.99 27.47 16.52
N ALA A 3 -12.16 26.86 15.68
CA ALA A 3 -12.58 25.90 14.68
C ALA A 3 -12.95 24.59 15.39
N THR A 4 -14.22 24.27 15.44
CA THR A 4 -14.76 23.04 15.98
C THR A 4 -14.37 21.88 15.05
N GLN A 5 -13.40 21.10 15.49
CA GLN A 5 -12.95 19.88 14.83
C GLN A 5 -14.07 18.83 14.94
N LYS A 6 -14.83 18.66 13.85
CA LYS A 6 -15.91 17.68 13.74
C LYS A 6 -15.30 16.28 13.73
N ARG A 7 -15.31 15.61 14.90
CA ARG A 7 -14.91 14.20 15.01
C ARG A 7 -15.88 13.34 14.19
N ILE A 8 -15.39 12.72 13.14
CA ILE A 8 -16.12 11.74 12.35
C ILE A 8 -16.25 10.46 13.18
N PRO A 9 -17.46 9.97 13.47
CA PRO A 9 -17.63 8.70 14.18
C PRO A 9 -17.17 7.55 13.29
N VAL A 10 -16.22 6.75 13.77
CA VAL A 10 -15.79 5.51 13.14
C VAL A 10 -16.93 4.50 13.27
N LYS A 11 -17.81 4.42 12.28
CA LYS A 11 -18.75 3.32 12.15
C LYS A 11 -18.00 2.07 11.71
N THR A 12 -17.72 1.20 12.65
CA THR A 12 -17.28 -0.18 12.41
C THR A 12 -18.42 -0.93 11.71
N ALA A 13 -18.25 -1.22 10.42
CA ALA A 13 -19.20 -2.05 9.69
C ALA A 13 -19.02 -3.52 10.11
N PRO A 14 -20.12 -4.27 10.37
CA PRO A 14 -20.05 -5.69 10.62
C PRO A 14 -19.63 -6.44 9.35
N ALA A 15 -18.68 -7.36 9.51
CA ALA A 15 -18.29 -8.30 8.47
C ALA A 15 -19.44 -9.25 8.19
N THR A 16 -20.19 -9.04 7.12
CA THR A 16 -21.20 -9.98 6.64
C THR A 16 -20.73 -10.60 5.32
N ALA A 17 -20.39 -11.88 5.39
CA ALA A 17 -19.89 -12.72 4.30
C ALA A 17 -20.83 -12.89 3.09
N GLY A 18 -21.99 -12.27 3.09
CA GLY A 18 -23.01 -12.38 2.03
C GLY A 18 -23.06 -11.24 1.01
N SER A 19 -22.34 -10.14 1.22
CA SER A 19 -22.42 -8.95 0.35
C SER A 19 -21.22 -8.80 -0.63
N GLU A 20 -20.19 -9.60 -0.49
CA GLU A 20 -18.93 -9.44 -1.23
C GLU A 20 -19.10 -9.58 -2.75
N SER A 21 -19.96 -10.49 -3.20
CA SER A 21 -20.19 -10.70 -4.64
C SER A 21 -20.91 -9.55 -5.35
N ARG A 22 -21.64 -8.71 -4.64
CA ARG A 22 -22.44 -7.61 -5.22
C ARG A 22 -21.60 -6.39 -5.59
N HIS A 23 -20.42 -6.27 -5.04
CA HIS A 23 -19.56 -5.09 -5.20
C HIS A 23 -18.40 -5.30 -6.19
N LEU A 24 -18.19 -6.55 -6.65
CA LEU A 24 -17.14 -6.84 -7.63
C LEU A 24 -17.36 -6.00 -8.90
N ASN A 25 -16.33 -5.24 -9.27
CA ASN A 25 -16.32 -4.36 -10.44
C ASN A 25 -17.36 -3.22 -10.42
N ALA A 26 -18.12 -3.04 -9.34
CA ALA A 26 -19.02 -1.90 -9.22
C ALA A 26 -18.24 -0.57 -9.14
N PRO A 27 -18.83 0.56 -9.58
CA PRO A 27 -18.22 1.87 -9.41
C PRO A 27 -17.95 2.18 -7.95
N LEU A 28 -16.75 2.71 -7.64
CA LEU A 28 -16.32 2.98 -6.26
C LEU A 28 -17.32 3.86 -5.50
N GLY A 29 -17.89 4.89 -6.17
CA GLY A 29 -18.89 5.76 -5.58
C GLY A 29 -20.15 5.02 -5.13
N SER A 30 -20.64 4.07 -5.94
CA SER A 30 -21.81 3.24 -5.59
C SER A 30 -21.53 2.36 -4.37
N ILE A 31 -20.31 1.79 -4.27
CA ILE A 31 -19.90 0.99 -3.12
C ILE A 31 -19.87 1.87 -1.86
N LEU A 32 -19.27 3.05 -1.95
CA LEU A 32 -19.18 3.97 -0.81
C LEU A 32 -20.55 4.43 -0.32
N CYS A 33 -21.51 4.68 -1.23
CA CYS A 33 -22.89 4.98 -0.89
C CYS A 33 -23.58 3.78 -0.22
N SER A 34 -23.40 2.56 -0.76
CA SER A 34 -24.03 1.35 -0.18
C SER A 34 -23.49 1.02 1.22
N LEU A 35 -22.26 1.41 1.51
CA LEU A 35 -21.64 1.31 2.84
C LEU A 35 -22.04 2.46 3.77
N SER A 36 -22.85 3.40 3.30
CA SER A 36 -23.21 4.64 4.03
C SER A 36 -21.98 5.45 4.48
N TYR A 37 -20.88 5.38 3.74
CA TYR A 37 -19.68 6.18 3.99
C TYR A 37 -19.81 7.58 3.39
N ILE A 38 -20.56 7.72 2.31
CA ILE A 38 -20.86 9.00 1.65
C ILE A 38 -22.33 9.08 1.29
N THR A 39 -22.83 10.29 1.14
CA THR A 39 -24.15 10.59 0.59
C THR A 39 -24.08 10.74 -0.94
N THR A 40 -25.26 10.78 -1.58
CA THR A 40 -25.34 11.07 -3.02
C THR A 40 -24.83 12.47 -3.36
N ASP A 41 -24.96 13.42 -2.44
CA ASP A 41 -24.50 14.79 -2.64
C ASP A 41 -22.98 14.91 -2.50
N ASP A 42 -22.38 14.19 -1.55
CA ASP A 42 -20.93 14.04 -1.46
C ASP A 42 -20.35 13.44 -2.74
N LEU A 43 -21.03 12.43 -3.30
CA LEU A 43 -20.60 11.79 -4.54
C LEU A 43 -20.65 12.78 -5.72
N LYS A 44 -21.73 13.54 -5.88
CA LYS A 44 -21.86 14.58 -6.93
C LYS A 44 -20.78 15.66 -6.77
N PHE A 45 -20.55 16.11 -5.55
CA PHE A 45 -19.51 17.08 -5.23
C PHE A 45 -18.12 16.57 -5.66
N ALA A 46 -17.76 15.37 -5.23
CA ALA A 46 -16.47 14.78 -5.58
C ALA A 46 -16.32 14.51 -7.10
N GLN A 47 -17.40 14.14 -7.79
CA GLN A 47 -17.39 13.98 -9.25
C GLN A 47 -17.22 15.33 -9.98
N THR A 48 -17.74 16.42 -9.43
CA THR A 48 -17.53 17.77 -9.98
C THR A 48 -16.06 18.17 -9.86
N LEU A 49 -15.44 17.94 -8.71
CA LEU A 49 -14.01 18.17 -8.51
C LEU A 49 -13.15 17.27 -9.41
N GLN A 50 -13.58 16.03 -9.65
CA GLN A 50 -12.85 15.10 -10.51
C GLN A 50 -12.73 15.59 -11.96
N LYS A 51 -13.74 16.30 -12.48
CA LYS A 51 -13.71 16.86 -13.85
C LYS A 51 -12.60 17.90 -14.03
N THR A 52 -12.24 18.61 -12.98
CA THR A 52 -11.23 19.67 -13.01
C THR A 52 -9.84 19.19 -12.58
N SER A 53 -9.78 18.30 -11.59
CA SER A 53 -8.51 17.87 -10.98
C SER A 53 -7.86 16.65 -11.65
N LEU A 54 -8.60 15.89 -12.47
CA LEU A 54 -8.20 14.59 -13.05
C LEU A 54 -7.76 13.56 -12.00
N ALA A 55 -7.97 13.81 -10.71
CA ALA A 55 -7.60 12.91 -9.64
C ALA A 55 -8.62 11.75 -9.51
N PRO A 56 -8.20 10.55 -9.09
CA PRO A 56 -9.12 9.46 -8.80
C PRO A 56 -10.15 9.85 -7.72
N LEU A 57 -11.41 9.47 -7.90
CA LEU A 57 -12.52 9.79 -7.00
C LEU A 57 -12.20 9.52 -5.52
N GLY A 58 -11.63 8.35 -5.22
CA GLY A 58 -11.28 8.00 -3.85
C GLY A 58 -10.25 8.94 -3.22
N ARG A 59 -9.30 9.46 -4.01
CA ARG A 59 -8.33 10.45 -3.53
C ARG A 59 -8.97 11.79 -3.21
N ILE A 60 -9.91 12.23 -4.04
CA ILE A 60 -10.66 13.47 -3.80
C ILE A 60 -11.44 13.36 -2.50
N LEU A 61 -12.19 12.27 -2.32
CA LEU A 61 -12.99 12.04 -1.11
C LEU A 61 -12.16 12.03 0.18
N VAL A 62 -10.95 11.46 0.13
CA VAL A 62 -10.01 11.49 1.27
C VAL A 62 -9.42 12.89 1.48
N ALA A 63 -9.02 13.58 0.41
CA ALA A 63 -8.44 14.93 0.49
C ALA A 63 -9.44 15.96 1.05
N GLU A 64 -10.71 15.80 0.69
CA GLU A 64 -11.81 16.64 1.20
C GLU A 64 -12.31 16.18 2.60
N ASN A 65 -11.65 15.18 3.22
CA ASN A 65 -12.03 14.62 4.53
C ASN A 65 -13.49 14.10 4.58
N ILE A 66 -14.06 13.70 3.46
CA ILE A 66 -15.40 13.10 3.39
C ILE A 66 -15.33 11.65 3.88
N ILE A 67 -14.26 10.93 3.51
CA ILE A 67 -13.97 9.57 4.01
C ILE A 67 -12.55 9.47 4.56
N SER A 68 -12.32 8.48 5.43
CA SER A 68 -10.97 8.13 5.87
C SER A 68 -10.25 7.25 4.84
N SER A 69 -8.90 7.18 4.92
CA SER A 69 -8.10 6.24 4.12
C SER A 69 -8.52 4.78 4.36
N ASP A 70 -8.89 4.42 5.59
CA ASP A 70 -9.36 3.07 5.92
C ASP A 70 -10.71 2.74 5.28
N GLN A 71 -11.66 3.69 5.26
CA GLN A 71 -12.94 3.53 4.55
C GLN A 71 -12.73 3.34 3.05
N LEU A 72 -11.78 4.09 2.46
CA LEU A 72 -11.41 3.90 1.06
C LEU A 72 -10.85 2.50 0.81
N LEU A 73 -9.94 2.00 1.66
CA LEU A 73 -9.39 0.64 1.55
C LEU A 73 -10.46 -0.44 1.68
N VAL A 74 -11.47 -0.26 2.56
CA VAL A 74 -12.63 -1.17 2.65
C VAL A 74 -13.37 -1.22 1.32
N ALA A 75 -13.76 -0.07 0.78
CA ALA A 75 -14.51 0.00 -0.46
C ALA A 75 -13.73 -0.56 -1.66
N GLN A 76 -12.42 -0.30 -1.73
CA GLN A 76 -11.54 -0.87 -2.75
C GLN A 76 -11.40 -2.40 -2.61
N SER A 77 -11.30 -2.92 -1.39
CA SER A 77 -11.26 -4.36 -1.13
C SER A 77 -12.49 -5.07 -1.70
N LEU A 78 -13.67 -4.51 -1.48
CA LEU A 78 -14.92 -5.01 -2.04
C LEU A 78 -14.98 -4.89 -3.57
N LYS A 79 -14.54 -3.75 -4.12
CA LYS A 79 -14.51 -3.50 -5.57
C LYS A 79 -13.64 -4.52 -6.32
N TYR A 80 -12.47 -4.83 -5.79
CA TYR A 80 -11.50 -5.71 -6.44
C TYR A 80 -11.57 -7.17 -5.98
N GLY A 81 -12.36 -7.49 -4.94
CA GLY A 81 -12.42 -8.82 -4.36
C GLY A 81 -11.09 -9.28 -3.78
N VAL A 82 -10.30 -8.38 -3.19
CA VAL A 82 -8.96 -8.69 -2.70
C VAL A 82 -8.83 -8.39 -1.20
N PRO A 83 -7.99 -9.17 -0.48
CA PRO A 83 -7.83 -8.99 0.96
C PRO A 83 -7.14 -7.65 1.27
N ARG A 84 -7.44 -7.15 2.45
CA ARG A 84 -6.70 -6.03 3.07
C ARG A 84 -5.64 -6.59 4.02
N ILE A 85 -4.49 -5.93 4.05
CA ILE A 85 -3.46 -6.20 5.03
C ILE A 85 -3.75 -5.33 6.25
N PRO A 86 -3.86 -5.92 7.46
CA PRO A 86 -4.03 -5.14 8.68
C PRO A 86 -2.85 -4.17 8.90
N ASN A 87 -3.13 -3.00 9.43
CA ASN A 87 -2.09 -2.02 9.75
C ASN A 87 -1.21 -2.48 10.92
N GLU A 88 -1.73 -3.36 11.77
CA GLU A 88 -1.03 -3.90 12.93
C GLU A 88 -0.92 -5.42 12.88
N GLY A 89 0.15 -5.95 13.48
CA GLY A 89 0.35 -7.39 13.69
C GLY A 89 0.82 -8.18 12.47
N SER A 90 0.81 -7.63 11.26
CA SER A 90 1.31 -8.29 10.05
C SER A 90 2.51 -7.56 9.49
N ARG A 91 3.59 -8.30 9.20
CA ARG A 91 4.82 -7.75 8.59
C ARG A 91 5.17 -8.49 7.31
N PRO A 92 5.82 -7.80 6.37
CA PRO A 92 6.33 -8.45 5.17
C PRO A 92 7.41 -9.49 5.52
N GLU A 93 7.39 -10.63 4.83
CA GLU A 93 8.42 -11.65 4.98
C GLU A 93 9.80 -11.14 4.49
N PRO A 94 10.86 -11.28 5.30
CA PRO A 94 12.20 -10.77 4.96
C PRO A 94 12.75 -11.35 3.66
N ASP A 95 12.50 -12.63 3.38
CA ASP A 95 12.97 -13.36 2.19
C ASP A 95 12.47 -12.77 0.88
N LEU A 96 11.38 -11.99 0.94
CA LEU A 96 10.80 -11.33 -0.22
C LEU A 96 11.39 -9.94 -0.49
N ALA A 97 12.33 -9.48 0.33
CA ALA A 97 12.86 -8.12 0.25
C ALA A 97 13.53 -7.80 -1.09
N ASN A 98 14.17 -8.80 -1.70
CA ASN A 98 14.94 -8.65 -2.95
C ASN A 98 14.15 -9.00 -4.22
N LEU A 99 12.87 -9.39 -4.11
CA LEU A 99 12.03 -9.73 -5.25
C LEU A 99 11.74 -8.55 -6.18
N LEU A 100 11.64 -7.36 -5.64
CA LEU A 100 11.45 -6.11 -6.35
C LEU A 100 12.48 -5.09 -5.87
N THR A 101 12.96 -4.24 -6.79
CA THR A 101 13.88 -3.18 -6.40
C THR A 101 13.19 -2.16 -5.49
N ALA A 102 13.93 -1.61 -4.55
CA ALA A 102 13.41 -0.62 -3.62
C ALA A 102 12.84 0.63 -4.31
N ASN A 103 13.50 1.05 -5.38
CA ASN A 103 13.04 2.20 -6.17
C ASN A 103 11.70 1.90 -6.83
N PHE A 104 11.53 0.69 -7.40
CA PHE A 104 10.26 0.25 -7.97
C PHE A 104 9.16 0.20 -6.92
N CYS A 105 9.44 -0.39 -5.75
CA CYS A 105 8.49 -0.47 -4.65
C CYS A 105 8.01 0.92 -4.20
N ARG A 106 8.93 1.86 -4.04
CA ARG A 106 8.60 3.25 -3.65
C ARG A 106 7.80 3.97 -4.72
N LYS A 107 8.26 3.93 -5.98
CA LYS A 107 7.64 4.61 -7.11
C LYS A 107 6.19 4.18 -7.32
N HIS A 108 5.91 2.89 -7.19
CA HIS A 108 4.61 2.30 -7.48
C HIS A 108 3.76 2.00 -6.25
N CYS A 109 4.26 2.31 -5.04
CA CYS A 109 3.61 1.99 -3.77
C CYS A 109 3.22 0.50 -3.69
N ILE A 110 4.20 -0.37 -3.88
CA ILE A 110 4.05 -1.83 -3.93
C ILE A 110 5.09 -2.46 -3.00
N ILE A 111 4.73 -3.52 -2.28
CA ILE A 111 5.67 -4.28 -1.46
C ILE A 111 5.31 -5.77 -1.44
N PRO A 112 6.26 -6.67 -1.77
CA PRO A 112 6.05 -8.11 -1.57
C PRO A 112 5.81 -8.39 -0.08
N TRP A 113 4.70 -9.08 0.24
CA TRP A 113 4.24 -9.22 1.61
C TRP A 113 4.43 -10.62 2.17
N LYS A 114 3.89 -11.62 1.49
CA LYS A 114 3.86 -13.00 2.00
C LYS A 114 3.84 -14.03 0.88
N LYS A 115 4.49 -15.17 1.08
CA LYS A 115 4.33 -16.35 0.24
C LYS A 115 3.01 -17.05 0.58
N GLN A 116 2.26 -17.45 -0.44
CA GLN A 116 1.03 -18.22 -0.31
C GLN A 116 1.09 -19.42 -1.27
N GLY A 117 1.70 -20.50 -0.83
CA GLY A 117 2.00 -21.65 -1.68
C GLY A 117 2.88 -21.24 -2.88
N ARG A 118 2.37 -21.43 -4.10
CA ARG A 118 3.08 -21.03 -5.33
C ARG A 118 2.91 -19.55 -5.69
N SER A 119 2.03 -18.83 -5.00
CA SER A 119 1.76 -17.41 -5.24
C SER A 119 2.46 -16.52 -4.22
N ILE A 120 2.65 -15.26 -4.59
CA ILE A 120 3.20 -14.22 -3.73
C ILE A 120 2.15 -13.13 -3.58
N LEU A 121 1.78 -12.86 -2.33
CA LEU A 121 0.90 -11.75 -2.00
C LEU A 121 1.73 -10.45 -2.05
N ILE A 122 1.31 -9.52 -2.88
CA ILE A 122 1.92 -8.19 -3.01
C ILE A 122 0.92 -7.15 -2.55
N ALA A 123 1.34 -6.35 -1.58
CA ALA A 123 0.56 -5.23 -1.08
C ALA A 123 0.71 -4.00 -1.97
N THR A 124 -0.38 -3.28 -2.19
CA THR A 124 -0.40 -2.01 -2.92
C THR A 124 -1.42 -1.04 -2.32
N CYS A 125 -1.14 0.27 -2.43
CA CYS A 125 -2.12 1.31 -2.16
C CYS A 125 -2.78 1.85 -3.44
N ASN A 126 -2.40 1.32 -4.62
CA ASN A 126 -2.90 1.77 -5.91
C ASN A 126 -3.35 0.58 -6.78
N PRO A 127 -4.52 0.00 -6.48
CA PRO A 127 -5.00 -1.21 -7.14
C PRO A 127 -5.27 -1.03 -8.62
N ASP A 128 -5.70 0.16 -9.06
CA ASP A 128 -6.01 0.45 -10.47
C ASP A 128 -4.80 0.26 -11.38
N GLN A 129 -3.61 0.60 -10.92
CA GLN A 129 -2.36 0.51 -11.68
C GLN A 129 -1.56 -0.77 -11.40
N PHE A 130 -2.04 -1.62 -10.50
CA PHE A 130 -1.28 -2.78 -10.04
C PHE A 130 -0.82 -3.69 -11.18
N ARG A 131 -1.73 -4.07 -12.07
CA ARG A 131 -1.41 -4.96 -13.21
C ARG A 131 -0.40 -4.32 -14.18
N ALA A 132 -0.60 -3.04 -14.50
CA ALA A 132 0.31 -2.29 -15.36
C ALA A 132 1.71 -2.18 -14.72
N ASN A 133 1.79 -1.90 -13.43
CA ASN A 133 3.06 -1.83 -12.72
C ASN A 133 3.77 -3.19 -12.69
N MET A 134 3.04 -4.30 -12.50
CA MET A 134 3.63 -5.63 -12.45
C MET A 134 4.08 -6.16 -13.81
N SER A 135 3.67 -5.55 -14.93
CA SER A 135 4.13 -5.93 -16.27
C SER A 135 5.65 -5.80 -16.47
N ALA A 136 6.31 -4.97 -15.67
CA ALA A 136 7.77 -4.88 -15.63
C ALA A 136 8.46 -6.16 -15.09
N TYR A 137 7.71 -7.06 -14.46
CA TYR A 137 8.18 -8.31 -13.88
C TYR A 137 7.27 -9.48 -14.29
N PRO A 138 7.25 -9.90 -15.57
CA PRO A 138 6.25 -10.81 -16.13
C PRO A 138 6.21 -12.18 -15.42
N GLU A 139 7.35 -12.74 -15.07
CA GLU A 139 7.42 -14.03 -14.37
C GLU A 139 6.86 -13.94 -12.95
N LEU A 140 7.11 -12.83 -12.27
CA LEU A 140 6.53 -12.57 -10.96
C LEU A 140 5.03 -12.29 -11.06
N ALA A 141 4.60 -11.52 -12.06
CA ALA A 141 3.20 -11.15 -12.27
C ALA A 141 2.27 -12.37 -12.38
N ARG A 142 2.72 -13.44 -13.05
CA ARG A 142 1.96 -14.71 -13.18
C ARG A 142 1.69 -15.40 -11.85
N ARG A 143 2.52 -15.16 -10.84
CA ARG A 143 2.48 -15.77 -9.51
C ARG A 143 2.01 -14.81 -8.43
N THR A 144 1.57 -13.63 -8.82
CA THR A 144 1.24 -12.55 -7.87
C THR A 144 -0.24 -12.50 -7.59
N LYS A 145 -0.58 -12.38 -6.32
CA LYS A 145 -1.91 -11.99 -5.83
C LYS A 145 -1.82 -10.60 -5.23
N MET A 146 -2.81 -9.78 -5.52
CA MET A 146 -2.91 -8.42 -4.98
C MET A 146 -3.54 -8.44 -3.58
N ALA A 147 -3.02 -7.60 -2.69
CA ALA A 147 -3.67 -7.21 -1.45
C ALA A 147 -3.62 -5.69 -1.30
N LEU A 148 -4.56 -5.12 -0.58
CA LEU A 148 -4.58 -3.70 -0.30
C LEU A 148 -3.92 -3.38 1.03
N CYS A 149 -3.17 -2.30 1.05
CA CYS A 149 -2.52 -1.80 2.25
C CYS A 149 -2.47 -0.28 2.23
N SER A 150 -2.43 0.35 3.39
CA SER A 150 -2.28 1.80 3.47
C SER A 150 -0.92 2.24 2.93
N LYS A 151 -0.88 3.45 2.39
CA LYS A 151 0.36 4.05 1.88
C LYS A 151 1.39 4.17 3.00
N GLU A 152 0.95 4.59 4.16
CA GLU A 152 1.77 4.79 5.36
C GLU A 152 2.44 3.50 5.79
N THR A 153 1.69 2.39 5.84
CA THR A 153 2.23 1.07 6.19
C THR A 153 3.25 0.60 5.17
N ILE A 154 2.97 0.74 3.87
CA ILE A 154 3.92 0.36 2.80
C ILE A 154 5.23 1.13 2.95
N TYR A 155 5.17 2.47 3.09
CA TYR A 155 6.38 3.30 3.20
C TYR A 155 7.15 3.03 4.51
N SER A 156 6.45 2.82 5.62
CA SER A 156 7.07 2.44 6.90
C SER A 156 7.85 1.13 6.76
N GLU A 157 7.24 0.09 6.18
CA GLU A 157 7.90 -1.20 5.99
C GLU A 157 9.05 -1.14 4.97
N LEU A 158 8.93 -0.35 3.90
CA LEU A 158 10.02 -0.11 2.97
C LEU A 158 11.20 0.59 3.65
N THR A 159 10.96 1.55 4.52
CA THR A 159 12.01 2.25 5.27
C THR A 159 12.73 1.30 6.23
N LYS A 160 12.00 0.46 6.96
CA LYS A 160 12.57 -0.56 7.86
C LYS A 160 13.43 -1.57 7.10
N ARG A 161 12.97 -2.04 5.93
CA ARG A 161 13.73 -2.97 5.09
C ARG A 161 15.05 -2.39 4.61
N HIS A 162 15.07 -1.13 4.23
CA HIS A 162 16.29 -0.47 3.78
C HIS A 162 17.32 -0.32 4.88
N SER A 163 16.90 0.05 6.07
CA SER A 163 17.81 0.15 7.21
C SER A 163 18.42 -1.20 7.56
N THR A 164 17.65 -2.28 7.50
CA THR A 164 18.13 -3.65 7.79
C THR A 164 19.04 -4.19 6.69
N ALA A 165 18.71 -3.97 5.41
CA ALA A 165 19.53 -4.38 4.27
C ALA A 165 20.85 -3.61 4.21
N TYR A 166 20.82 -2.31 4.52
CA TYR A 166 22.02 -1.48 4.62
C TYR A 166 22.93 -1.94 5.76
N ARG A 167 22.35 -2.27 6.91
CA ARG A 167 23.09 -2.79 8.07
C ARG A 167 23.75 -4.13 7.78
N ARG A 168 23.04 -5.10 7.17
CA ARG A 168 23.59 -6.39 6.75
C ARG A 168 24.71 -6.24 5.71
N LYS A 169 24.56 -5.33 4.74
CA LYS A 169 25.60 -5.06 3.75
C LYS A 169 26.82 -4.38 4.38
N ALA A 170 26.63 -3.52 5.36
CA ALA A 170 27.71 -2.92 6.13
C ALA A 170 28.44 -3.98 6.99
N GLU A 171 27.73 -4.90 7.61
CA GLU A 171 28.29 -6.01 8.41
C GLU A 171 29.08 -7.01 7.56
N THR A 172 28.64 -7.27 6.29
CA THR A 172 29.38 -8.16 5.37
C THR A 172 30.60 -7.49 4.73
N LEU A 173 30.64 -6.17 4.63
CA LEU A 173 31.76 -5.43 4.04
C LEU A 173 32.88 -5.12 5.06
N VAL A 174 32.57 -5.15 6.36
CA VAL A 174 33.55 -4.83 7.43
C VAL A 174 34.72 -5.80 7.53
N PRO A 175 34.59 -7.15 7.33
CA PRO A 175 35.73 -8.06 7.46
C PRO A 175 36.84 -7.85 6.42
N GLU A 176 36.47 -7.51 5.17
CA GLU A 176 37.47 -7.37 4.11
C GLU A 176 38.26 -6.05 4.20
N GLN A 177 37.59 -4.97 4.61
CA GLN A 177 38.26 -3.67 4.75
C GLN A 177 39.11 -3.56 6.02
N GLN A 178 38.78 -4.29 7.07
CA GLN A 178 39.62 -4.34 8.29
C GLN A 178 40.88 -5.13 8.06
N SER A 179 40.82 -6.26 7.33
CA SER A 179 42.01 -7.01 6.97
C SER A 179 42.94 -6.22 6.05
N TYR A 180 42.41 -5.44 5.12
CA TYR A 180 43.19 -4.59 4.23
C TYR A 180 43.89 -3.42 4.96
N ARG A 181 43.26 -2.81 5.96
CA ARG A 181 43.86 -1.76 6.80
C ARG A 181 44.88 -2.30 7.76
N GLN A 182 44.77 -3.53 8.26
CA GLN A 182 45.78 -4.15 9.11
C GLN A 182 47.00 -4.57 8.33
N GLN A 183 46.85 -4.93 7.06
CA GLN A 183 47.98 -5.32 6.19
C GLN A 183 48.72 -4.16 5.54
N ASN A 184 48.08 -2.99 5.45
CA ASN A 184 48.67 -1.79 4.84
C ASN A 184 48.48 -0.55 5.74
N PRO A 185 49.24 -0.42 6.83
CA PRO A 185 49.24 0.77 7.65
C PRO A 185 49.80 1.95 6.88
N VAL A 186 48.96 2.93 6.57
CA VAL A 186 49.37 4.19 5.93
C VAL A 186 50.26 4.96 6.93
N LYS A 187 51.55 5.01 6.67
CA LYS A 187 52.50 5.85 7.42
C LYS A 187 52.32 7.28 6.95
N TRP A 188 51.77 8.12 7.82
CA TRP A 188 51.76 9.57 7.62
C TRP A 188 53.13 10.10 8.02
N HIS A 189 53.86 10.69 7.11
CA HIS A 189 55.06 11.53 7.35
C HIS A 189 54.63 12.98 7.29
#